data_f3d02fd38c6d8acf96f2e2de22c112a4
#
_entry.id   f3d02fd38c6d8acf96f2e2de22c112a4
#
_cell.length_a   1.000
_cell.length_b   1.000
_cell.length_c   1.000
_cell.angle_alpha   90.00
_cell.angle_beta   90.00
_cell.angle_gamma   90.00
#
_symmetry.space_group_name_H-M   'P 1'
#
loop_
_entity.id
_entity.type
_entity.pdbx_description
1 polymer ?
#
loop_
_entity_poly.entity_id
_entity_poly.type
_entity_poly.pdbx_seq_one_letter_code
_entity_poly.pdbx_strand_id
1 'polypeptide(L)'
;MKLKIQFLAATASFALMAGAAWAENIKIGFNVPLTGFAASDGESALNGAKLAIAAANASGGINGDQLELIVYDDQASPDQAVPLAQKMIESDQVVVAVSGSYSGSTRAAAGIFQEASVPYISAYAIHPDITRAGNYVFRTSFMGEVQGRAGAKLVGEVLNLHRAVVITLQNDFGQSLSAGFKEKAKEFGVEIIGEYQYAMPDRQFGPIISKIRADNPDVIYATGYFFTAGPLVAQLRAAGITTQVIGQEGFDSQSYIDIAGPASEGTIITTSLDRDSSESATKDFIAAYEKETGLKADMVAASTNTAVNVVIEALRKAGTTDRAAIRDAIAATDMQASTGHIRFNALGEVQKAVQLQIIKNGEWHSAGVIEDAVLLAPPTE
;
A
#
# COMPACT_ATOMS: atom_id res chain seq x y z
N MET A 1 -13.95 2.12 94.08
CA MET A 1 -12.82 2.26 93.15
C MET A 1 -13.13 1.45 91.91
N LYS A 2 -13.63 2.07 90.84
CA LYS A 2 -14.08 1.36 89.62
C LYS A 2 -13.08 1.67 88.48
N LEU A 3 -12.37 0.63 88.05
CA LEU A 3 -11.36 0.70 86.98
C LEU A 3 -12.09 0.62 85.66
N LYS A 4 -11.98 1.64 84.82
CA LYS A 4 -12.48 1.67 83.44
C LYS A 4 -11.36 1.21 82.53
N ILE A 5 -11.59 0.05 81.88
CA ILE A 5 -10.73 -0.47 80.84
C ILE A 5 -11.23 0.16 79.51
N GLN A 6 -10.38 0.93 78.86
CA GLN A 6 -10.61 1.43 77.51
C GLN A 6 -10.05 0.46 76.48
N PHE A 7 -10.91 -0.09 75.64
CA PHE A 7 -10.50 -0.85 74.46
C PHE A 7 -10.14 0.12 73.32
N LEU A 8 -8.91 0.11 72.90
CA LEU A 8 -8.43 0.74 71.67
C LEU A 8 -8.68 -0.22 70.52
N ALA A 9 -9.62 0.13 69.61
CA ALA A 9 -9.80 -0.58 68.33
C ALA A 9 -8.79 -0.05 67.34
N ALA A 10 -7.78 -0.85 67.00
CA ALA A 10 -6.85 -0.57 65.91
C ALA A 10 -7.51 -0.98 64.58
N THR A 11 -7.96 0.00 63.78
CA THR A 11 -8.37 -0.20 62.40
C THR A 11 -7.14 -0.27 61.52
N ALA A 12 -6.81 -1.51 61.07
CA ALA A 12 -5.79 -1.73 60.04
C ALA A 12 -6.35 -1.33 58.68
N SER A 13 -5.92 -0.17 58.16
CA SER A 13 -6.16 0.23 56.78
C SER A 13 -5.26 -0.59 55.84
N PHE A 14 -5.83 -1.59 55.20
CA PHE A 14 -5.21 -2.26 54.07
C PHE A 14 -5.25 -1.30 52.87
N ALA A 15 -4.15 -0.57 52.61
CA ALA A 15 -3.94 0.15 51.38
C ALA A 15 -3.72 -0.91 50.27
N LEU A 16 -4.73 -1.12 49.41
CA LEU A 16 -4.51 -1.77 48.14
C LEU A 16 -3.53 -0.89 47.33
N MET A 17 -2.27 -1.26 47.34
CA MET A 17 -1.35 -0.86 46.29
C MET A 17 -1.81 -1.57 45.00
N ALA A 18 -2.72 -0.95 44.26
CA ALA A 18 -2.89 -1.28 42.84
C ALA A 18 -1.55 -0.92 42.20
N GLY A 19 -0.72 -1.94 41.99
CA GLY A 19 0.47 -1.80 41.18
C GLY A 19 0.01 -1.24 39.82
N ALA A 20 0.42 -0.01 39.51
CA ALA A 20 0.34 0.49 38.16
C ALA A 20 1.18 -0.48 37.34
N ALA A 21 0.52 -1.46 36.70
CA ALA A 21 1.15 -2.19 35.61
C ALA A 21 1.57 -1.11 34.61
N TRP A 22 2.84 -0.94 34.45
CA TRP A 22 3.37 -0.06 33.39
C TRP A 22 2.88 -0.68 32.10
N ALA A 23 1.99 0.01 31.39
CA ALA A 23 1.56 -0.39 30.07
C ALA A 23 2.82 -0.49 29.22
N GLU A 24 3.13 -1.67 28.74
CA GLU A 24 4.26 -1.88 27.84
C GLU A 24 3.79 -1.54 26.42
N ASN A 25 4.55 -0.68 25.72
CA ASN A 25 4.18 -0.33 24.36
C ASN A 25 4.29 -1.55 23.44
N ILE A 26 3.23 -1.79 22.67
CA ILE A 26 3.23 -2.82 21.59
C ILE A 26 3.96 -2.24 20.40
N LYS A 27 5.15 -2.78 20.10
CA LYS A 27 6.00 -2.28 19.02
C LYS A 27 5.64 -2.89 17.68
N ILE A 28 5.32 -2.03 16.73
CA ILE A 28 5.02 -2.35 15.33
C ILE A 28 6.16 -1.83 14.47
N GLY A 29 6.86 -2.70 13.75
CA GLY A 29 7.90 -2.31 12.81
C GLY A 29 7.33 -1.64 11.57
N PHE A 30 8.03 -0.64 11.04
CA PHE A 30 7.62 0.05 9.83
C PHE A 30 8.83 0.49 8.99
N ASN A 31 9.05 -0.17 7.86
CA ASN A 31 10.04 0.26 6.88
C ASN A 31 9.38 1.09 5.78
N VAL A 32 9.98 2.22 5.44
CA VAL A 32 9.37 3.23 4.57
C VAL A 32 10.45 4.11 3.94
N PRO A 33 10.34 4.57 2.69
CA PRO A 33 11.35 5.40 2.05
C PRO A 33 11.14 6.89 2.42
N LEU A 34 11.76 7.35 3.51
CA LEU A 34 11.62 8.75 3.96
C LEU A 34 12.59 9.71 3.27
N THR A 35 13.61 9.19 2.61
CA THR A 35 14.58 9.99 1.85
C THR A 35 14.77 9.47 0.43
N GLY A 36 15.39 10.29 -0.42
CA GLY A 36 15.64 9.94 -1.82
C GLY A 36 14.44 10.17 -2.74
N PHE A 37 14.42 9.44 -3.85
CA PHE A 37 13.46 9.66 -4.94
C PHE A 37 12.00 9.29 -4.59
N ALA A 38 11.80 8.46 -3.58
CA ALA A 38 10.49 7.98 -3.13
C ALA A 38 9.97 8.69 -1.86
N ALA A 39 10.64 9.76 -1.41
CA ALA A 39 10.33 10.41 -0.13
C ALA A 39 8.88 10.91 -0.02
N SER A 40 8.29 11.37 -1.11
CA SER A 40 6.89 11.81 -1.14
C SER A 40 5.93 10.66 -0.82
N ASP A 41 6.13 9.49 -1.42
CA ASP A 41 5.33 8.29 -1.11
C ASP A 41 5.60 7.81 0.32
N GLY A 42 6.86 7.90 0.77
CA GLY A 42 7.23 7.57 2.14
C GLY A 42 6.55 8.45 3.19
N GLU A 43 6.45 9.75 2.93
CA GLU A 43 5.70 10.68 3.78
C GLU A 43 4.21 10.33 3.82
N SER A 44 3.60 10.07 2.66
CA SER A 44 2.22 9.62 2.56
C SER A 44 1.97 8.33 3.36
N ALA A 45 2.83 7.32 3.19
CA ALA A 45 2.76 6.07 3.92
C ALA A 45 2.86 6.28 5.44
N LEU A 46 3.84 7.06 5.89
CA LEU A 46 4.04 7.34 7.31
C LEU A 46 2.85 8.07 7.92
N ASN A 47 2.28 9.03 7.21
CA ASN A 47 1.10 9.76 7.65
C ASN A 47 -0.13 8.85 7.75
N GLY A 48 -0.34 7.96 6.77
CA GLY A 48 -1.40 6.95 6.80
C GLY A 48 -1.27 5.99 7.99
N ALA A 49 -0.04 5.52 8.28
CA ALA A 49 0.26 4.69 9.44
C ALA A 49 0.02 5.40 10.76
N LYS A 50 0.55 6.62 10.91
CA LYS A 50 0.39 7.44 12.13
C LYS A 50 -1.07 7.73 12.44
N LEU A 51 -1.89 7.99 11.42
CA LEU A 51 -3.31 8.24 11.58
C LEU A 51 -4.03 7.04 12.23
N ALA A 52 -3.74 5.81 11.76
CA ALA A 52 -4.31 4.58 12.32
C ALA A 52 -3.83 4.34 13.76
N ILE A 53 -2.54 4.48 14.03
CA ILE A 53 -1.96 4.32 15.37
C ILE A 53 -2.53 5.35 16.35
N ALA A 54 -2.61 6.62 15.95
CA ALA A 54 -3.17 7.68 16.79
C ALA A 54 -4.63 7.41 17.15
N ALA A 55 -5.46 6.97 16.20
CA ALA A 55 -6.85 6.62 16.42
C ALA A 55 -7.00 5.43 17.39
N ALA A 56 -6.18 4.39 17.25
CA ALA A 56 -6.18 3.26 18.16
C ALA A 56 -5.75 3.63 19.58
N ASN A 57 -4.70 4.42 19.71
CA ASN A 57 -4.18 4.89 21.01
C ASN A 57 -5.18 5.84 21.71
N ALA A 58 -5.83 6.74 20.97
CA ALA A 58 -6.88 7.60 21.49
C ALA A 58 -8.10 6.82 22.01
N SER A 59 -8.34 5.61 21.45
CA SER A 59 -9.39 4.69 21.88
C SER A 59 -8.99 3.79 23.06
N GLY A 60 -7.81 4.01 23.67
CA GLY A 60 -7.30 3.25 24.81
C GLY A 60 -6.30 2.15 24.45
N GLY A 61 -5.81 2.11 23.22
CA GLY A 61 -4.81 1.12 22.76
C GLY A 61 -5.39 -0.29 22.60
N ILE A 62 -4.55 -1.28 22.91
CA ILE A 62 -4.92 -2.71 22.92
C ILE A 62 -4.84 -3.20 24.36
N ASN A 63 -5.96 -3.53 24.97
CA ASN A 63 -6.05 -3.96 26.37
C ASN A 63 -5.41 -2.98 27.38
N GLY A 64 -5.29 -1.69 27.03
CA GLY A 64 -4.65 -0.65 27.82
C GLY A 64 -3.21 -0.33 27.42
N ASP A 65 -2.56 -1.19 26.64
CA ASP A 65 -1.21 -0.96 26.10
C ASP A 65 -1.26 -0.03 24.88
N GLN A 66 -0.31 0.90 24.79
CA GLN A 66 -0.20 1.82 23.67
C GLN A 66 0.57 1.17 22.51
N LEU A 67 0.18 1.51 21.28
CA LEU A 67 0.90 1.11 20.08
C LEU A 67 2.04 2.09 19.80
N GLU A 68 3.21 1.55 19.50
CA GLU A 68 4.40 2.31 19.14
C GLU A 68 4.89 1.88 17.75
N LEU A 69 5.02 2.86 16.83
CA LEU A 69 5.53 2.62 15.49
C LEU A 69 7.04 2.81 15.46
N ILE A 70 7.80 1.72 15.22
CA ILE A 70 9.25 1.73 15.06
C ILE A 70 9.57 1.96 13.59
N VAL A 71 9.93 3.18 13.24
CA VAL A 71 10.07 3.64 11.85
C VAL A 71 11.52 3.61 11.40
N TYR A 72 11.77 3.02 10.23
CA TYR A 72 13.09 3.03 9.58
C TYR A 72 12.99 3.45 8.11
N ASP A 73 13.91 4.33 7.71
CA ASP A 73 14.07 4.77 6.32
C ASP A 73 14.86 3.73 5.52
N ASP A 74 14.18 3.01 4.62
CA ASP A 74 14.79 2.03 3.73
C ASP A 74 15.22 2.61 2.37
N GLN A 75 14.95 3.90 2.12
CA GLN A 75 15.30 4.62 0.89
C GLN A 75 14.79 3.95 -0.41
N ALA A 76 13.76 3.13 -0.31
CA ALA A 76 13.30 2.24 -1.37
C ALA A 76 14.40 1.30 -1.91
N SER A 77 15.38 0.95 -1.08
CA SER A 77 16.55 0.13 -1.41
C SER A 77 16.47 -1.25 -0.76
N PRO A 78 16.54 -2.34 -1.55
CA PRO A 78 16.64 -3.69 -1.01
C PRO A 78 17.82 -3.88 -0.05
N ASP A 79 18.98 -3.24 -0.35
CA ASP A 79 20.19 -3.33 0.47
C ASP A 79 20.03 -2.69 1.85
N GLN A 80 19.16 -1.68 1.97
CA GLN A 80 18.82 -1.06 3.25
C GLN A 80 17.74 -1.86 3.99
N ALA A 81 16.77 -2.42 3.29
CA ALA A 81 15.64 -3.12 3.88
C ALA A 81 16.05 -4.35 4.70
N VAL A 82 17.05 -5.11 4.23
CA VAL A 82 17.54 -6.33 4.91
C VAL A 82 18.09 -6.05 6.32
N PRO A 83 19.11 -5.19 6.51
CA PRO A 83 19.63 -4.92 7.85
C PRO A 83 18.60 -4.21 8.76
N LEU A 84 17.68 -3.43 8.20
CA LEU A 84 16.62 -2.80 8.98
C LEU A 84 15.59 -3.83 9.47
N ALA A 85 15.23 -4.82 8.66
CA ALA A 85 14.38 -5.93 9.11
C ALA A 85 15.02 -6.71 10.27
N GLN A 86 16.31 -7.05 10.15
CA GLN A 86 17.05 -7.70 11.23
C GLN A 86 17.06 -6.86 12.52
N LYS A 87 17.28 -5.54 12.40
CA LYS A 87 17.27 -4.63 13.54
C LYS A 87 15.90 -4.58 14.23
N MET A 88 14.82 -4.48 13.47
CA MET A 88 13.45 -4.51 14.02
C MET A 88 13.17 -5.79 14.79
N ILE A 89 13.67 -6.93 14.31
CA ILE A 89 13.44 -8.26 14.90
C ILE A 89 14.31 -8.45 16.15
N GLU A 90 15.62 -8.22 16.03
CA GLU A 90 16.60 -8.60 17.04
C GLU A 90 16.79 -7.55 18.14
N SER A 91 16.82 -6.26 17.75
CA SER A 91 17.09 -5.17 18.68
C SER A 91 15.82 -4.54 19.23
N ASP A 92 14.86 -4.23 18.36
CA ASP A 92 13.62 -3.55 18.76
C ASP A 92 12.57 -4.54 19.26
N GLN A 93 12.67 -5.82 18.86
CA GLN A 93 11.75 -6.91 19.22
C GLN A 93 10.30 -6.61 18.86
N VAL A 94 10.09 -6.13 17.65
CA VAL A 94 8.73 -5.87 17.14
C VAL A 94 7.91 -7.16 17.10
N VAL A 95 6.61 -7.05 17.38
CA VAL A 95 5.70 -8.21 17.39
C VAL A 95 5.08 -8.48 16.02
N VAL A 96 5.03 -7.45 15.18
CA VAL A 96 4.54 -7.44 13.80
C VAL A 96 5.19 -6.29 13.06
N ALA A 97 5.28 -6.36 11.73
CA ALA A 97 5.78 -5.24 10.95
C ALA A 97 4.91 -4.98 9.71
N VAL A 98 4.94 -3.74 9.21
CA VAL A 98 4.27 -3.29 7.98
C VAL A 98 5.31 -2.68 7.06
N SER A 99 5.24 -2.99 5.78
CA SER A 99 6.00 -2.31 4.74
C SER A 99 5.17 -1.19 4.13
N GLY A 100 5.62 0.03 4.31
CA GLY A 100 5.21 1.21 3.55
C GLY A 100 6.25 1.55 2.48
N SER A 101 6.76 0.55 1.75
CA SER A 101 7.84 0.70 0.79
C SER A 101 7.57 -0.03 -0.54
N TYR A 102 8.47 0.12 -1.49
CA TYR A 102 8.34 -0.44 -2.83
C TYR A 102 8.65 -1.95 -2.91
N SER A 103 8.26 -2.58 -4.02
CA SER A 103 8.32 -4.04 -4.21
C SER A 103 9.71 -4.63 -3.96
N GLY A 104 10.78 -4.00 -4.44
CA GLY A 104 12.14 -4.50 -4.24
C GLY A 104 12.54 -4.57 -2.77
N SER A 105 12.33 -3.50 -1.99
CA SER A 105 12.62 -3.43 -0.55
C SER A 105 11.75 -4.38 0.24
N THR A 106 10.43 -4.38 -0.04
CA THR A 106 9.47 -5.25 0.66
C THR A 106 9.80 -6.73 0.45
N ARG A 107 10.12 -7.13 -0.81
CA ARG A 107 10.51 -8.49 -1.14
C ARG A 107 11.79 -8.92 -0.43
N ALA A 108 12.79 -8.05 -0.38
CA ALA A 108 14.05 -8.33 0.30
C ALA A 108 13.88 -8.54 1.81
N ALA A 109 12.99 -7.78 2.45
CA ALA A 109 12.69 -7.91 3.89
C ALA A 109 11.79 -9.11 4.20
N ALA A 110 10.89 -9.51 3.29
CA ALA A 110 9.86 -10.52 3.53
C ALA A 110 10.41 -11.86 4.03
N GLY A 111 11.49 -12.36 3.40
CA GLY A 111 12.15 -13.60 3.82
C GLY A 111 12.71 -13.54 5.24
N ILE A 112 13.25 -12.39 5.64
CA ILE A 112 13.83 -12.16 6.98
C ILE A 112 12.74 -12.23 8.06
N PHE A 113 11.60 -11.56 7.83
CA PHE A 113 10.45 -11.62 8.74
C PHE A 113 9.83 -13.02 8.80
N GLN A 114 9.73 -13.71 7.65
CA GLN A 114 9.24 -15.10 7.60
C GLN A 114 10.11 -16.05 8.42
N GLU A 115 11.44 -16.02 8.24
CA GLU A 115 12.40 -16.86 8.98
C GLU A 115 12.33 -16.63 10.49
N ALA A 116 12.13 -15.37 10.89
CA ALA A 116 11.99 -14.99 12.30
C ALA A 116 10.58 -15.24 12.88
N SER A 117 9.65 -15.74 12.08
CA SER A 117 8.24 -15.92 12.46
C SER A 117 7.62 -14.63 13.01
N VAL A 118 7.92 -13.48 12.38
CA VAL A 118 7.32 -12.18 12.66
C VAL A 118 6.34 -11.86 11.54
N PRO A 119 5.04 -11.65 11.82
CA PRO A 119 4.09 -11.28 10.79
C PRO A 119 4.50 -9.98 10.08
N TYR A 120 4.43 -9.99 8.75
CA TYR A 120 4.83 -8.86 7.90
C TYR A 120 3.76 -8.58 6.86
N ILE A 121 3.27 -7.34 6.80
CA ILE A 121 2.23 -6.93 5.86
C ILE A 121 2.78 -5.94 4.86
N SER A 122 2.72 -6.28 3.59
CA SER A 122 2.92 -5.35 2.48
C SER A 122 1.68 -4.47 2.33
N ALA A 123 1.83 -3.16 2.48
CA ALA A 123 0.72 -2.22 2.32
C ALA A 123 0.34 -2.01 0.86
N TYR A 124 1.34 -1.75 -0.01
CA TYR A 124 1.10 -1.44 -1.43
C TYR A 124 2.17 -2.01 -2.39
N ALA A 125 3.17 -2.76 -1.90
CA ALA A 125 4.11 -3.44 -2.79
C ALA A 125 3.46 -4.68 -3.43
N ILE A 126 3.58 -4.82 -4.75
CA ILE A 126 2.73 -5.70 -5.56
C ILE A 126 3.44 -6.90 -6.21
N HIS A 127 4.77 -7.05 -6.01
CA HIS A 127 5.48 -8.17 -6.62
C HIS A 127 5.03 -9.52 -6.04
N PRO A 128 4.75 -10.55 -6.88
CA PRO A 128 4.21 -11.84 -6.41
C PRO A 128 5.08 -12.56 -5.37
N ASP A 129 6.41 -12.47 -5.48
CA ASP A 129 7.32 -13.18 -4.58
C ASP A 129 7.33 -12.64 -3.13
N ILE A 130 6.62 -11.54 -2.84
CA ILE A 130 6.54 -11.01 -1.48
C ILE A 130 5.84 -12.03 -0.57
N THR A 131 4.63 -12.43 -0.89
CA THR A 131 3.83 -13.38 -0.10
C THR A 131 4.28 -14.83 -0.27
N ARG A 132 4.95 -15.16 -1.39
CA ARG A 132 5.62 -16.45 -1.59
C ARG A 132 6.76 -16.71 -0.61
N ALA A 133 7.22 -15.70 0.13
CA ALA A 133 8.20 -15.89 1.21
C ALA A 133 7.68 -16.84 2.30
N GLY A 134 6.36 -16.87 2.55
CA GLY A 134 5.74 -17.83 3.46
C GLY A 134 4.52 -17.29 4.20
N ASN A 135 3.99 -18.09 5.11
CA ASN A 135 2.70 -17.88 5.77
C ASN A 135 2.69 -16.81 6.89
N TYR A 136 3.80 -16.14 7.14
CA TYR A 136 3.89 -14.95 7.99
C TYR A 136 3.86 -13.66 7.18
N VAL A 137 3.79 -13.73 5.84
CA VAL A 137 3.80 -12.57 4.95
C VAL A 137 2.45 -12.40 4.27
N PHE A 138 1.91 -11.19 4.33
CA PHE A 138 0.59 -10.84 3.81
C PHE A 138 0.67 -9.59 2.93
N ARG A 139 -0.38 -9.34 2.12
CA ARG A 139 -0.51 -8.14 1.29
C ARG A 139 -1.94 -7.61 1.29
N THR A 140 -2.12 -6.32 1.56
CA THR A 140 -3.43 -5.66 1.55
C THR A 140 -3.78 -4.98 0.23
N SER A 141 -2.82 -4.85 -0.70
CA SER A 141 -3.08 -4.47 -2.10
C SER A 141 -3.22 -5.71 -3.00
N PHE A 142 -3.53 -5.52 -4.26
CA PHE A 142 -3.53 -6.63 -5.23
C PHE A 142 -2.10 -6.97 -5.70
N MET A 143 -1.94 -8.13 -6.33
CA MET A 143 -0.71 -8.45 -7.07
C MET A 143 -0.58 -7.61 -8.34
N GLY A 144 0.66 -7.34 -8.77
CA GLY A 144 0.92 -6.58 -10.00
C GLY A 144 0.31 -7.21 -11.24
N GLU A 145 0.36 -8.53 -11.37
CA GLU A 145 -0.27 -9.24 -12.48
C GLU A 145 -1.79 -9.10 -12.46
N VAL A 146 -2.43 -9.13 -11.28
CA VAL A 146 -3.88 -8.90 -11.15
C VAL A 146 -4.25 -7.49 -11.60
N GLN A 147 -3.51 -6.49 -11.16
CA GLN A 147 -3.71 -5.11 -11.58
C GLN A 147 -3.45 -4.91 -13.07
N GLY A 148 -2.42 -5.57 -13.62
CA GLY A 148 -2.12 -5.56 -15.05
C GLY A 148 -3.26 -6.15 -15.89
N ARG A 149 -3.85 -7.27 -15.45
CA ARG A 149 -5.04 -7.87 -16.09
C ARG A 149 -6.24 -6.92 -16.10
N ALA A 150 -6.47 -6.22 -14.98
CA ALA A 150 -7.48 -5.17 -14.90
C ALA A 150 -7.21 -4.03 -15.89
N GLY A 151 -5.93 -3.64 -16.06
CA GLY A 151 -5.51 -2.67 -17.07
C GLY A 151 -5.84 -3.12 -18.51
N ALA A 152 -5.67 -4.41 -18.84
CA ALA A 152 -6.02 -4.95 -20.14
C ALA A 152 -7.54 -4.91 -20.38
N LYS A 153 -8.36 -5.26 -19.38
CA LYS A 153 -9.81 -5.15 -19.43
C LYS A 153 -10.26 -3.69 -19.59
N LEU A 154 -9.65 -2.77 -18.84
CA LEU A 154 -9.90 -1.34 -18.97
C LEU A 154 -9.69 -0.88 -20.42
N VAL A 155 -8.57 -1.25 -21.02
CA VAL A 155 -8.22 -0.83 -22.38
C VAL A 155 -9.19 -1.42 -23.42
N GLY A 156 -9.39 -2.75 -23.40
CA GLY A 156 -10.15 -3.44 -24.44
C GLY A 156 -11.67 -3.33 -24.31
N GLU A 157 -12.20 -3.55 -23.09
CA GLU A 157 -13.65 -3.58 -22.89
C GLU A 157 -14.23 -2.23 -22.46
N VAL A 158 -13.59 -1.52 -21.55
CA VAL A 158 -14.15 -0.27 -21.01
C VAL A 158 -13.93 0.90 -21.97
N LEU A 159 -12.70 1.02 -22.52
CA LEU A 159 -12.33 2.12 -23.40
C LEU A 159 -12.47 1.76 -24.89
N ASN A 160 -12.64 0.48 -25.22
CA ASN A 160 -12.73 -0.03 -26.59
C ASN A 160 -11.55 0.42 -27.48
N LEU A 161 -10.32 0.30 -26.92
CA LEU A 161 -9.05 0.63 -27.58
C LEU A 161 -8.31 -0.68 -27.90
N HIS A 162 -7.71 -0.78 -29.10
CA HIS A 162 -7.28 -2.07 -29.61
C HIS A 162 -5.79 -2.17 -29.95
N ARG A 163 -5.08 -1.04 -30.15
CA ARG A 163 -3.66 -1.03 -30.53
C ARG A 163 -2.83 -0.38 -29.43
N ALA A 164 -2.18 -1.20 -28.61
CA ALA A 164 -1.45 -0.75 -27.44
C ALA A 164 0.07 -0.75 -27.64
N VAL A 165 0.72 0.29 -27.13
CA VAL A 165 2.15 0.26 -26.79
C VAL A 165 2.27 0.05 -25.29
N VAL A 166 3.16 -0.86 -24.90
CA VAL A 166 3.51 -1.11 -23.48
C VAL A 166 4.86 -0.49 -23.16
N ILE A 167 4.92 0.37 -22.14
CA ILE A 167 6.16 0.97 -21.65
C ILE A 167 6.41 0.43 -20.24
N THR A 168 7.49 -0.34 -20.07
CA THR A 168 7.79 -1.04 -18.82
C THR A 168 8.97 -0.40 -18.09
N LEU A 169 8.76 0.01 -16.84
CA LEU A 169 9.86 0.30 -15.90
C LEU A 169 10.60 -1.01 -15.56
N GLN A 170 11.92 -1.04 -15.74
CA GLN A 170 12.77 -2.22 -15.52
C GLN A 170 13.04 -2.46 -14.03
N ASN A 171 12.00 -2.85 -13.29
CA ASN A 171 12.10 -3.31 -11.91
C ASN A 171 10.96 -4.30 -11.60
N ASP A 172 10.98 -4.87 -10.39
CA ASP A 172 9.98 -5.84 -9.89
C ASP A 172 8.54 -5.33 -10.06
N PHE A 173 8.29 -4.05 -9.74
CA PHE A 173 6.98 -3.40 -9.85
C PHE A 173 6.49 -3.31 -11.30
N GLY A 174 7.29 -2.68 -12.16
CA GLY A 174 6.90 -2.44 -13.55
C GLY A 174 6.74 -3.72 -14.36
N GLN A 175 7.61 -4.70 -14.11
CA GLN A 175 7.58 -5.99 -14.82
C GLN A 175 6.33 -6.81 -14.48
N SER A 176 5.93 -6.88 -13.20
CA SER A 176 4.74 -7.63 -12.79
C SER A 176 3.45 -7.05 -13.38
N LEU A 177 3.32 -5.73 -13.42
CA LEU A 177 2.20 -5.03 -14.06
C LEU A 177 2.12 -5.30 -15.57
N SER A 178 3.25 -5.13 -16.26
CA SER A 178 3.31 -5.38 -17.71
C SER A 178 3.06 -6.85 -18.05
N ALA A 179 3.49 -7.79 -17.22
CA ALA A 179 3.22 -9.21 -17.40
C ALA A 179 1.72 -9.50 -17.36
N GLY A 180 1.01 -8.99 -16.34
CA GLY A 180 -0.43 -9.16 -16.22
C GLY A 180 -1.21 -8.50 -17.35
N PHE A 181 -0.80 -7.30 -17.79
CA PHE A 181 -1.43 -6.64 -18.94
C PHE A 181 -1.27 -7.48 -20.22
N LYS A 182 -0.06 -7.95 -20.51
CA LYS A 182 0.26 -8.77 -21.68
C LYS A 182 -0.45 -10.12 -21.67
N GLU A 183 -0.59 -10.73 -20.47
CA GLU A 183 -1.31 -12.00 -20.30
C GLU A 183 -2.75 -11.92 -20.83
N LYS A 184 -3.43 -10.80 -20.59
CA LYS A 184 -4.86 -10.66 -20.90
C LYS A 184 -5.17 -9.76 -22.10
N ALA A 185 -4.21 -9.02 -22.63
CA ALA A 185 -4.42 -8.08 -23.71
C ALA A 185 -5.19 -8.69 -24.90
N LYS A 186 -4.75 -9.86 -25.39
CA LYS A 186 -5.39 -10.54 -26.52
C LYS A 186 -6.83 -10.99 -26.22
N GLU A 187 -7.10 -11.44 -25.00
CA GLU A 187 -8.44 -11.87 -24.57
C GLU A 187 -9.45 -10.73 -24.67
N PHE A 188 -9.01 -9.51 -24.33
CA PHE A 188 -9.82 -8.29 -24.43
C PHE A 188 -9.69 -7.56 -25.78
N GLY A 189 -9.16 -8.21 -26.81
CA GLY A 189 -9.07 -7.65 -28.15
C GLY A 189 -8.01 -6.56 -28.32
N VAL A 190 -7.00 -6.53 -27.45
CA VAL A 190 -5.90 -5.56 -27.50
C VAL A 190 -4.68 -6.21 -28.15
N GLU A 191 -4.23 -5.65 -29.28
CA GLU A 191 -2.98 -5.99 -29.95
C GLU A 191 -1.84 -5.12 -29.37
N ILE A 192 -0.75 -5.76 -28.90
CA ILE A 192 0.44 -5.07 -28.49
C ILE A 192 1.33 -4.86 -29.71
N ILE A 193 1.40 -3.62 -30.19
CA ILE A 193 2.13 -3.25 -31.42
C ILE A 193 3.54 -2.73 -31.15
N GLY A 194 3.89 -2.46 -29.88
CA GLY A 194 5.20 -2.03 -29.47
C GLY A 194 5.45 -2.27 -27.98
N GLU A 195 6.67 -2.69 -27.63
CA GLU A 195 7.10 -2.87 -26.26
C GLU A 195 8.41 -2.10 -26.04
N TYR A 196 8.40 -1.21 -25.07
CA TYR A 196 9.55 -0.38 -24.72
C TYR A 196 9.86 -0.47 -23.24
N GLN A 197 11.13 -0.27 -22.89
CA GLN A 197 11.58 -0.36 -21.51
C GLN A 197 12.46 0.84 -21.16
N TYR A 198 12.45 1.21 -19.91
CA TYR A 198 13.33 2.26 -19.36
C TYR A 198 13.77 1.90 -17.93
N ALA A 199 14.92 2.44 -17.52
CA ALA A 199 15.48 2.20 -16.19
C ALA A 199 15.01 3.27 -15.18
N MET A 200 15.08 2.96 -13.89
CA MET A 200 14.66 3.84 -12.79
C MET A 200 15.25 5.27 -12.87
N PRO A 201 16.54 5.48 -13.22
CA PRO A 201 17.11 6.83 -13.30
C PRO A 201 16.75 7.60 -14.56
N ASP A 202 16.12 6.95 -15.56
CA ASP A 202 15.83 7.59 -16.84
C ASP A 202 14.81 8.73 -16.68
N ARG A 203 15.12 9.87 -17.28
CA ARG A 203 14.25 11.06 -17.30
C ARG A 203 14.12 11.65 -18.71
N GLN A 204 14.74 11.02 -19.71
CA GLN A 204 14.73 11.43 -21.11
C GLN A 204 14.16 10.31 -21.97
N PHE A 205 12.97 10.53 -22.53
CA PHE A 205 12.20 9.50 -23.24
C PHE A 205 12.17 9.70 -24.77
N GLY A 206 12.94 10.62 -25.30
CA GLY A 206 12.97 10.95 -26.74
C GLY A 206 13.06 9.73 -27.67
N PRO A 207 13.94 8.76 -27.44
CA PRO A 207 14.03 7.56 -28.29
C PRO A 207 12.73 6.71 -28.26
N ILE A 208 12.11 6.54 -27.08
CA ILE A 208 10.84 5.81 -26.94
C ILE A 208 9.70 6.58 -27.63
N ILE A 209 9.63 7.90 -27.42
CA ILE A 209 8.64 8.79 -28.01
C ILE A 209 8.68 8.76 -29.54
N SER A 210 9.88 8.72 -30.12
CA SER A 210 10.04 8.62 -31.59
C SER A 210 9.48 7.32 -32.13
N LYS A 211 9.62 6.20 -31.43
CA LYS A 211 9.06 4.91 -31.79
C LYS A 211 7.54 4.90 -31.65
N ILE A 212 7.00 5.42 -30.53
CA ILE A 212 5.55 5.53 -30.31
C ILE A 212 4.87 6.34 -31.42
N ARG A 213 5.52 7.43 -31.88
CA ARG A 213 5.02 8.22 -32.99
C ARG A 213 4.94 7.40 -34.29
N ALA A 214 5.92 6.54 -34.55
CA ALA A 214 5.93 5.66 -35.71
C ALA A 214 4.88 4.54 -35.62
N ASP A 215 4.70 3.97 -34.42
CA ASP A 215 3.70 2.92 -34.15
C ASP A 215 2.27 3.43 -34.22
N ASN A 216 2.05 4.71 -33.90
CA ASN A 216 0.74 5.37 -33.86
C ASN A 216 -0.32 4.52 -33.11
N PRO A 217 -0.14 4.27 -31.81
CA PRO A 217 -1.08 3.44 -31.02
C PRO A 217 -2.35 4.18 -30.64
N ASP A 218 -3.42 3.42 -30.30
CA ASP A 218 -4.65 3.95 -29.72
C ASP A 218 -4.47 4.25 -28.23
N VAL A 219 -3.55 3.51 -27.57
CA VAL A 219 -3.31 3.60 -26.14
C VAL A 219 -1.85 3.31 -25.79
N ILE A 220 -1.38 3.99 -24.75
CA ILE A 220 -0.08 3.73 -24.13
C ILE A 220 -0.35 3.19 -22.72
N TYR A 221 -0.04 1.91 -22.47
CA TYR A 221 0.00 1.35 -21.12
C TYR A 221 1.41 1.54 -20.56
N ALA A 222 1.56 2.40 -19.56
CA ALA A 222 2.85 2.77 -19.02
C ALA A 222 2.97 2.39 -17.54
N THR A 223 3.99 1.59 -17.18
CA THR A 223 4.31 1.29 -15.80
C THR A 223 5.40 2.24 -15.29
N GLY A 224 5.30 2.67 -14.04
CA GLY A 224 6.25 3.60 -13.43
C GLY A 224 5.74 4.17 -12.12
N TYR A 225 6.53 5.05 -11.56
CA TYR A 225 6.19 5.84 -10.38
C TYR A 225 5.99 7.30 -10.77
N PHE A 226 5.38 8.10 -9.94
CA PHE A 226 5.08 9.50 -10.20
C PHE A 226 6.28 10.28 -10.76
N PHE A 227 7.49 10.06 -10.23
CA PHE A 227 8.72 10.75 -10.62
C PHE A 227 9.33 10.27 -11.96
N THR A 228 8.89 9.13 -12.51
CA THR A 228 9.25 8.67 -13.87
C THR A 228 8.12 8.92 -14.85
N ALA A 229 6.89 8.72 -14.43
CA ALA A 229 5.69 8.85 -15.24
C ALA A 229 5.39 10.32 -15.59
N GLY A 230 5.55 11.24 -14.63
CA GLY A 230 5.35 12.67 -14.87
C GLY A 230 6.19 13.20 -16.02
N PRO A 231 7.54 13.03 -16.00
CA PRO A 231 8.38 13.40 -17.12
C PRO A 231 8.07 12.67 -18.42
N LEU A 232 7.69 11.39 -18.38
CA LEU A 232 7.31 10.63 -19.58
C LEU A 232 6.09 11.27 -20.25
N VAL A 233 5.02 11.50 -19.49
CA VAL A 233 3.78 12.05 -20.03
C VAL A 233 3.96 13.49 -20.48
N ALA A 234 4.70 14.31 -19.75
CA ALA A 234 5.05 15.67 -20.16
C ALA A 234 5.75 15.68 -21.51
N GLN A 235 6.75 14.80 -21.72
CA GLN A 235 7.50 14.71 -22.98
C GLN A 235 6.65 14.15 -24.13
N LEU A 236 5.73 13.18 -23.87
CA LEU A 236 4.77 12.71 -24.87
C LEU A 236 3.91 13.87 -25.39
N ARG A 237 3.32 14.65 -24.48
CA ARG A 237 2.46 15.79 -24.85
C ARG A 237 3.26 16.92 -25.54
N ALA A 238 4.46 17.24 -25.07
CA ALA A 238 5.36 18.19 -25.73
C ALA A 238 5.76 17.76 -27.14
N ALA A 239 5.81 16.45 -27.40
CA ALA A 239 6.04 15.90 -28.74
C ALA A 239 4.77 15.85 -29.60
N GLY A 240 3.62 16.34 -29.13
CA GLY A 240 2.33 16.34 -29.84
C GLY A 240 1.63 14.98 -29.85
N ILE A 241 2.03 14.02 -29.02
CA ILE A 241 1.36 12.72 -28.88
C ILE A 241 0.23 12.89 -27.88
N THR A 242 -1.02 12.80 -28.34
CA THR A 242 -2.23 12.94 -27.54
C THR A 242 -2.90 11.59 -27.21
N THR A 243 -2.28 10.49 -27.60
CA THR A 243 -2.72 9.12 -27.33
C THR A 243 -3.09 8.93 -25.86
N GLN A 244 -4.17 8.19 -25.60
CA GLN A 244 -4.60 7.87 -24.25
C GLN A 244 -3.48 7.18 -23.45
N VAL A 245 -3.19 7.69 -22.29
CA VAL A 245 -2.22 7.08 -21.35
C VAL A 245 -3.00 6.37 -20.24
N ILE A 246 -2.67 5.11 -20.04
CA ILE A 246 -3.14 4.30 -18.92
C ILE A 246 -1.95 4.02 -18.03
N GLY A 247 -2.04 4.49 -16.81
CA GLY A 247 -1.10 4.22 -15.73
C GLY A 247 -1.66 3.22 -14.73
N GLN A 248 -1.03 3.18 -13.58
CA GLN A 248 -1.42 2.33 -12.49
C GLN A 248 -1.08 3.04 -11.14
N GLU A 249 -1.25 2.36 -10.02
CA GLU A 249 -1.15 2.99 -8.70
C GLU A 249 0.15 3.75 -8.40
N GLY A 250 1.25 3.48 -9.12
CA GLY A 250 2.49 4.27 -9.00
C GLY A 250 2.38 5.71 -9.53
N PHE A 251 1.32 6.03 -10.29
CA PHE A 251 1.01 7.41 -10.72
C PHE A 251 0.09 8.11 -9.72
N ASP A 252 -0.51 7.37 -8.79
CA ASP A 252 -1.57 7.85 -7.90
C ASP A 252 -1.02 8.75 -6.80
N SER A 253 -0.66 9.97 -7.16
CA SER A 253 -0.22 11.00 -6.22
C SER A 253 -0.45 12.41 -6.77
N GLN A 254 -0.49 13.41 -5.89
CA GLN A 254 -0.47 14.81 -6.29
C GLN A 254 0.86 15.15 -7.00
N SER A 255 1.97 14.56 -6.55
CA SER A 255 3.30 14.77 -7.16
C SER A 255 3.35 14.40 -8.65
N TYR A 256 2.58 13.39 -9.09
CA TYR A 256 2.47 13.09 -10.53
C TYR A 256 1.85 14.25 -11.30
N ILE A 257 0.76 14.81 -10.78
CA ILE A 257 0.06 15.95 -11.40
C ILE A 257 0.98 17.18 -11.43
N ASP A 258 1.67 17.44 -10.34
CA ASP A 258 2.58 18.60 -10.24
C ASP A 258 3.75 18.50 -11.23
N ILE A 259 4.33 17.32 -11.41
CA ILE A 259 5.46 17.08 -12.34
C ILE A 259 4.99 17.12 -13.80
N ALA A 260 3.90 16.45 -14.13
CA ALA A 260 3.37 16.39 -15.49
C ALA A 260 2.68 17.71 -15.91
N GLY A 261 2.18 18.48 -14.93
CA GLY A 261 1.41 19.70 -15.16
C GLY A 261 0.17 19.44 -16.02
N PRO A 262 -0.18 20.34 -16.95
CA PRO A 262 -1.32 20.17 -17.85
C PRO A 262 -1.26 18.89 -18.72
N ALA A 263 -0.07 18.29 -18.86
CA ALA A 263 0.10 17.04 -19.62
C ALA A 263 -0.53 15.83 -18.94
N SER A 264 -0.79 15.91 -17.63
CA SER A 264 -1.44 14.84 -16.86
C SER A 264 -2.93 14.67 -17.18
N GLU A 265 -3.57 15.71 -17.73
CA GLU A 265 -5.01 15.73 -18.02
C GLU A 265 -5.44 14.54 -18.88
N GLY A 266 -6.51 13.87 -18.48
CA GLY A 266 -7.03 12.68 -19.15
C GLY A 266 -6.25 11.39 -18.89
N THR A 267 -5.17 11.40 -18.11
CA THR A 267 -4.53 10.16 -17.68
C THR A 267 -5.51 9.33 -16.84
N ILE A 268 -5.65 8.04 -17.17
CA ILE A 268 -6.46 7.09 -16.40
C ILE A 268 -5.51 6.12 -15.70
N ILE A 269 -5.83 5.74 -14.46
CA ILE A 269 -5.06 4.76 -13.70
C ILE A 269 -5.95 3.68 -13.13
N THR A 270 -5.36 2.51 -12.94
CA THR A 270 -5.87 1.48 -12.03
C THR A 270 -5.26 1.69 -10.65
N THR A 271 -6.06 1.65 -9.59
CA THR A 271 -5.62 1.95 -8.22
C THR A 271 -6.48 1.25 -7.17
N SER A 272 -6.10 1.38 -5.89
CA SER A 272 -6.84 0.87 -4.73
C SER A 272 -7.78 1.90 -4.10
N LEU A 273 -7.56 3.20 -4.34
CA LEU A 273 -8.34 4.28 -3.71
C LEU A 273 -9.35 4.86 -4.72
N ASP A 274 -10.62 4.93 -4.31
CA ASP A 274 -11.64 5.74 -4.99
C ASP A 274 -11.88 7.02 -4.17
N ARG A 275 -11.45 8.16 -4.72
CA ARG A 275 -11.59 9.45 -4.04
C ARG A 275 -13.01 9.97 -3.98
N ASP A 276 -13.87 9.51 -4.89
CA ASP A 276 -15.31 9.88 -4.95
C ASP A 276 -16.20 8.79 -4.32
N SER A 277 -15.60 7.87 -3.56
CA SER A 277 -16.29 6.74 -2.94
C SER A 277 -17.43 7.19 -2.02
N SER A 278 -18.55 6.48 -2.08
CA SER A 278 -19.66 6.62 -1.12
C SER A 278 -19.44 5.82 0.17
N GLU A 279 -18.48 4.88 0.19
CA GLU A 279 -18.20 4.01 1.32
C GLU A 279 -17.66 4.81 2.53
N SER A 280 -18.24 4.58 3.71
CA SER A 280 -17.89 5.35 4.92
C SER A 280 -16.42 5.21 5.29
N ALA A 281 -15.86 4.00 5.25
CA ALA A 281 -14.46 3.75 5.61
C ALA A 281 -13.48 4.56 4.74
N THR A 282 -13.77 4.68 3.44
CA THR A 282 -12.95 5.46 2.52
C THR A 282 -13.11 6.96 2.76
N LYS A 283 -14.35 7.44 2.87
CA LYS A 283 -14.66 8.87 3.13
C LYS A 283 -14.07 9.35 4.45
N ASP A 284 -14.25 8.57 5.51
CA ASP A 284 -13.77 8.93 6.85
C ASP A 284 -12.24 8.98 6.87
N PHE A 285 -11.57 8.04 6.19
CA PHE A 285 -10.12 8.07 6.02
C PHE A 285 -9.66 9.34 5.27
N ILE A 286 -10.24 9.63 4.10
CA ILE A 286 -9.85 10.81 3.29
C ILE A 286 -10.03 12.08 4.12
N ALA A 287 -11.19 12.26 4.76
CA ALA A 287 -11.48 13.45 5.57
C ALA A 287 -10.51 13.58 6.76
N ALA A 288 -10.20 12.48 7.45
CA ALA A 288 -9.28 12.48 8.58
C ALA A 288 -7.84 12.77 8.13
N TYR A 289 -7.39 12.15 7.03
CA TYR A 289 -6.04 12.33 6.48
C TYR A 289 -5.83 13.78 6.03
N GLU A 290 -6.74 14.33 5.22
CA GLU A 290 -6.63 15.71 4.73
C GLU A 290 -6.70 16.74 5.86
N LYS A 291 -7.54 16.49 6.87
CA LYS A 291 -7.63 17.35 8.06
C LYS A 291 -6.34 17.36 8.88
N GLU A 292 -5.74 16.19 9.10
CA GLU A 292 -4.55 16.05 9.95
C GLU A 292 -3.29 16.54 9.26
N THR A 293 -3.16 16.28 7.95
CA THR A 293 -1.92 16.53 7.20
C THR A 293 -1.95 17.80 6.36
N GLY A 294 -3.12 18.26 5.97
CA GLY A 294 -3.30 19.31 4.94
C GLY A 294 -2.96 18.85 3.52
N LEU A 295 -2.65 17.56 3.32
CA LEU A 295 -2.32 16.94 2.02
C LEU A 295 -3.54 16.23 1.45
N LYS A 296 -3.61 16.12 0.12
CA LYS A 296 -4.59 15.25 -0.54
C LYS A 296 -4.30 13.78 -0.26
N ALA A 297 -5.34 13.01 0.04
CA ALA A 297 -5.20 11.57 0.23
C ALA A 297 -4.83 10.89 -1.09
N ASP A 298 -3.86 9.97 -1.03
CA ASP A 298 -3.43 9.13 -2.14
C ASP A 298 -3.56 7.64 -1.80
N MET A 299 -3.31 6.79 -2.78
CA MET A 299 -3.38 5.35 -2.64
C MET A 299 -2.35 4.83 -1.60
N VAL A 300 -1.17 5.44 -1.55
CA VAL A 300 -0.09 5.03 -0.64
C VAL A 300 -0.50 5.22 0.81
N ALA A 301 -1.04 6.40 1.15
CA ALA A 301 -1.58 6.69 2.49
C ALA A 301 -2.75 5.76 2.84
N ALA A 302 -3.70 5.56 1.91
CA ALA A 302 -4.88 4.74 2.13
C ALA A 302 -4.52 3.26 2.34
N SER A 303 -3.63 2.71 1.50
CA SER A 303 -3.19 1.32 1.61
C SER A 303 -2.38 1.07 2.89
N THR A 304 -1.54 2.04 3.29
CA THR A 304 -0.77 1.93 4.52
C THR A 304 -1.69 2.02 5.75
N ASN A 305 -2.65 2.93 5.74
CA ASN A 305 -3.68 3.01 6.79
C ASN A 305 -4.47 1.70 6.89
N THR A 306 -4.85 1.11 5.74
CA THR A 306 -5.51 -0.21 5.68
C THR A 306 -4.65 -1.30 6.34
N ALA A 307 -3.37 -1.41 5.96
CA ALA A 307 -2.47 -2.44 6.48
C ALA A 307 -2.26 -2.31 8.00
N VAL A 308 -2.10 -1.09 8.51
CA VAL A 308 -1.96 -0.84 9.95
C VAL A 308 -3.27 -1.13 10.69
N ASN A 309 -4.43 -0.82 10.13
CA ASN A 309 -5.72 -1.19 10.72
C ASN A 309 -5.91 -2.72 10.77
N VAL A 310 -5.45 -3.48 9.77
CA VAL A 310 -5.41 -4.95 9.82
C VAL A 310 -4.57 -5.43 11.01
N VAL A 311 -3.38 -4.83 11.23
CA VAL A 311 -2.53 -5.15 12.40
C VAL A 311 -3.27 -4.84 13.70
N ILE A 312 -3.91 -3.67 13.81
CA ILE A 312 -4.63 -3.24 15.01
C ILE A 312 -5.76 -4.22 15.34
N GLU A 313 -6.57 -4.60 14.35
CA GLU A 313 -7.65 -5.57 14.54
C GLU A 313 -7.13 -6.97 14.88
N ALA A 314 -6.02 -7.39 14.27
CA ALA A 314 -5.38 -8.65 14.59
C ALA A 314 -4.85 -8.70 16.04
N LEU A 315 -4.24 -7.63 16.51
CA LEU A 315 -3.79 -7.49 17.90
C LEU A 315 -4.96 -7.52 18.88
N ARG A 316 -6.06 -6.85 18.57
CA ARG A 316 -7.31 -6.89 19.39
C ARG A 316 -7.88 -8.31 19.46
N LYS A 317 -7.93 -8.99 18.32
CA LYS A 317 -8.48 -10.34 18.20
C LYS A 317 -7.59 -11.40 18.86
N ALA A 318 -6.26 -11.27 18.72
CA ALA A 318 -5.31 -12.16 19.36
C ALA A 318 -5.29 -11.98 20.89
N GLY A 319 -5.48 -10.75 21.39
CA GLY A 319 -5.45 -10.42 22.82
C GLY A 319 -4.07 -10.65 23.47
N THR A 320 -3.03 -10.82 22.68
CA THR A 320 -1.65 -11.13 23.10
C THR A 320 -0.65 -10.56 22.10
N THR A 321 0.63 -10.48 22.51
CA THR A 321 1.77 -10.13 21.65
C THR A 321 2.50 -11.35 21.07
N ASP A 322 1.94 -12.57 21.24
CA ASP A 322 2.47 -13.78 20.61
C ASP A 322 2.38 -13.70 19.08
N ARG A 323 3.51 -13.83 18.41
CA ARG A 323 3.65 -13.63 16.97
C ARG A 323 2.81 -14.63 16.14
N ALA A 324 2.70 -15.88 16.61
CA ALA A 324 1.90 -16.89 15.92
C ALA A 324 0.41 -16.59 16.05
N ALA A 325 -0.05 -16.18 17.23
CA ALA A 325 -1.44 -15.77 17.44
C ALA A 325 -1.80 -14.52 16.61
N ILE A 326 -0.89 -13.56 16.50
CA ILE A 326 -1.07 -12.37 15.65
C ILE A 326 -1.15 -12.79 14.17
N ARG A 327 -0.24 -13.67 13.71
CA ARG A 327 -0.27 -14.20 12.35
C ARG A 327 -1.61 -14.87 12.03
N ASP A 328 -2.13 -15.71 12.93
CA ASP A 328 -3.39 -16.41 12.75
C ASP A 328 -4.57 -15.42 12.72
N ALA A 329 -4.51 -14.39 13.56
CA ALA A 329 -5.52 -13.32 13.57
C ALA A 329 -5.49 -12.49 12.28
N ILE A 330 -4.31 -12.19 11.72
CA ILE A 330 -4.16 -11.54 10.41
C ILE A 330 -4.75 -12.43 9.31
N ALA A 331 -4.37 -13.70 9.26
CA ALA A 331 -4.88 -14.65 8.27
C ALA A 331 -6.42 -14.78 8.29
N ALA A 332 -7.04 -14.56 9.44
CA ALA A 332 -8.49 -14.60 9.64
C ALA A 332 -9.16 -13.22 9.55
N THR A 333 -8.50 -12.24 8.92
CA THR A 333 -9.06 -10.90 8.69
C THR A 333 -10.26 -10.97 7.76
N ASP A 334 -11.33 -10.26 8.14
CA ASP A 334 -12.53 -10.04 7.33
C ASP A 334 -13.09 -8.67 7.76
N MET A 335 -12.67 -7.59 7.06
CA MET A 335 -13.02 -6.23 7.46
C MET A 335 -13.12 -5.27 6.27
N GLN A 336 -13.97 -4.25 6.42
CA GLN A 336 -14.02 -3.12 5.50
C GLN A 336 -12.95 -2.09 5.89
N ALA A 337 -12.19 -1.62 4.92
CA ALA A 337 -11.12 -0.64 5.11
C ALA A 337 -11.20 0.49 4.06
N SER A 338 -10.30 1.48 4.16
CA SER A 338 -10.28 2.64 3.25
C SER A 338 -10.00 2.27 1.78
N THR A 339 -9.43 1.10 1.52
CA THR A 339 -9.15 0.59 0.16
C THR A 339 -10.05 -0.58 -0.22
N GLY A 340 -11.21 -0.73 0.41
CA GLY A 340 -12.19 -1.79 0.18
C GLY A 340 -12.12 -2.92 1.20
N HIS A 341 -12.79 -4.03 0.90
CA HIS A 341 -12.89 -5.18 1.78
C HIS A 341 -11.60 -5.99 1.78
N ILE A 342 -11.09 -6.33 2.97
CA ILE A 342 -9.86 -7.09 3.16
C ILE A 342 -10.20 -8.46 3.73
N ARG A 343 -9.87 -9.48 2.96
CA ARG A 343 -9.92 -10.89 3.34
C ARG A 343 -8.79 -11.63 2.63
N PHE A 344 -7.98 -12.35 3.39
CA PHE A 344 -6.84 -13.09 2.86
C PHE A 344 -7.21 -14.50 2.40
N ASN A 345 -6.56 -14.96 1.33
CA ASN A 345 -6.52 -16.39 0.97
C ASN A 345 -5.37 -17.10 1.72
N ALA A 346 -5.17 -18.39 1.44
CA ALA A 346 -4.14 -19.20 2.09
C ALA A 346 -2.69 -18.71 1.84
N LEU A 347 -2.47 -17.93 0.77
CA LEU A 347 -1.17 -17.33 0.44
C LEU A 347 -0.99 -15.92 1.00
N GLY A 348 -1.91 -15.43 1.83
CA GLY A 348 -1.85 -14.06 2.36
C GLY A 348 -2.16 -12.98 1.32
N GLU A 349 -2.81 -13.34 0.22
CA GLU A 349 -3.25 -12.42 -0.83
C GLU A 349 -4.70 -11.99 -0.66
N VAL A 350 -5.03 -10.78 -1.08
CA VAL A 350 -6.40 -10.28 -1.12
C VAL A 350 -6.98 -10.35 -2.53
N GLN A 351 -8.28 -10.59 -2.61
CA GLN A 351 -9.07 -10.37 -3.80
C GLN A 351 -9.99 -9.17 -3.57
N LYS A 352 -9.83 -8.13 -4.36
CA LYS A 352 -10.61 -6.90 -4.22
C LYS A 352 -10.81 -6.21 -5.57
N ALA A 353 -11.81 -5.34 -5.66
CA ALA A 353 -12.07 -4.52 -6.82
C ALA A 353 -10.89 -3.58 -7.14
N VAL A 354 -10.68 -3.31 -8.43
CA VAL A 354 -9.70 -2.35 -8.91
C VAL A 354 -10.42 -1.06 -9.28
N GLN A 355 -10.09 0.02 -8.60
CA GLN A 355 -10.65 1.34 -8.85
C GLN A 355 -10.02 1.96 -10.09
N LEU A 356 -10.80 2.70 -10.85
CA LEU A 356 -10.35 3.49 -11.99
C LEU A 356 -10.45 4.97 -11.61
N GLN A 357 -9.34 5.69 -11.73
CA GLN A 357 -9.30 7.14 -11.51
C GLN A 357 -8.82 7.84 -12.78
N ILE A 358 -9.36 9.02 -13.03
CA ILE A 358 -8.98 9.88 -14.18
C ILE A 358 -8.65 11.28 -13.68
N ILE A 359 -7.68 11.93 -14.32
CA ILE A 359 -7.41 13.35 -14.05
C ILE A 359 -8.35 14.21 -14.90
N LYS A 360 -9.10 15.08 -14.21
CA LYS A 360 -9.95 16.12 -14.81
C LYS A 360 -9.74 17.44 -14.07
N ASN A 361 -9.42 18.48 -14.82
CA ASN A 361 -9.15 19.82 -14.27
C ASN A 361 -8.02 19.82 -13.22
N GLY A 362 -7.02 18.95 -13.39
CA GLY A 362 -5.87 18.82 -12.50
C GLY A 362 -6.14 18.07 -11.19
N GLU A 363 -7.24 17.35 -11.07
CA GLU A 363 -7.59 16.55 -9.89
C GLU A 363 -7.99 15.13 -10.29
N TRP A 364 -7.74 14.16 -9.39
CA TRP A 364 -8.19 12.78 -9.56
C TRP A 364 -9.68 12.64 -9.26
N HIS A 365 -10.40 11.95 -10.15
CA HIS A 365 -11.81 11.63 -10.04
C HIS A 365 -12.09 10.17 -10.37
N SER A 366 -13.17 9.62 -9.84
CA SER A 366 -13.62 8.27 -10.19
C SER A 366 -13.92 8.16 -11.68
N ALA A 367 -13.44 7.08 -12.29
CA ALA A 367 -13.72 6.72 -13.69
C ALA A 367 -14.44 5.36 -13.79
N GLY A 368 -14.72 4.73 -12.66
CA GLY A 368 -15.38 3.43 -12.57
C GLY A 368 -14.62 2.41 -11.74
N VAL A 369 -15.04 1.18 -11.82
CA VAL A 369 -14.48 0.06 -11.04
C VAL A 369 -14.50 -1.22 -11.88
N ILE A 370 -13.50 -2.07 -11.67
CA ILE A 370 -13.46 -3.43 -12.21
C ILE A 370 -13.66 -4.39 -11.05
N GLU A 371 -14.74 -5.19 -11.12
CA GLU A 371 -15.17 -6.13 -10.08
C GLU A 371 -15.21 -7.59 -10.56
N ASP A 372 -14.55 -7.89 -11.68
CA ASP A 372 -14.53 -9.23 -12.27
C ASP A 372 -13.77 -10.22 -11.36
N ALA A 373 -14.52 -11.03 -10.61
CA ALA A 373 -13.99 -11.93 -9.61
C ALA A 373 -13.03 -13.00 -10.17
N VAL A 374 -13.21 -13.39 -11.45
CA VAL A 374 -12.33 -14.38 -12.11
C VAL A 374 -11.03 -13.71 -12.53
N LEU A 375 -11.14 -12.54 -13.15
CA LEU A 375 -9.98 -11.75 -13.61
C LEU A 375 -9.08 -11.32 -12.45
N LEU A 376 -9.72 -10.90 -11.33
CA LEU A 376 -9.04 -10.34 -10.15
C LEU A 376 -8.65 -11.39 -9.11
N ALA A 377 -8.88 -12.68 -9.38
CA ALA A 377 -8.47 -13.74 -8.47
C ALA A 377 -6.93 -13.82 -8.40
N PRO A 378 -6.34 -13.69 -7.20
CA PRO A 378 -4.94 -14.02 -7.01
C PRO A 378 -4.75 -15.54 -7.08
N PRO A 379 -3.50 -16.05 -7.28
CA PRO A 379 -3.22 -17.47 -7.17
C PRO A 379 -3.67 -18.02 -5.80
N THR A 380 -4.05 -19.30 -5.78
CA THR A 380 -4.48 -20.00 -4.56
C THR A 380 -3.49 -21.07 -4.11
N GLU A 381 -2.50 -21.37 -4.96
CA GLU A 381 -1.44 -22.38 -4.74
C GLU A 381 -0.08 -21.83 -5.20
#